data_e97d476755bb62170495a1671b3c57ea
#
_entry.id   e97d476755bb62170495a1671b3c57ea
#
_cell.length_a   1.000
_cell.length_b   1.000
_cell.length_c   1.000
_cell.angle_alpha   90.00
_cell.angle_beta   90.00
_cell.angle_gamma   90.00
#
_symmetry.space_group_name_H-M   'P 1'
#
loop_
_entity.id
_entity.type
_entity.pdbx_description
1 polymer ?
#
loop_
_entity_poly.entity_id
_entity_poly.type
_entity_poly.pdbx_seq_one_letter_code
_entity_poly.pdbx_strand_id
1 'polypeptide(L)'
;VASLVGSEMCIRDSSKNLVSEMKNTFMEIKQGWPKTLPKNIIHGDLFIDNIFFHRGKFLGFIDFYFSSNDFEAYELATCINALCFNKKKKTFSYDKGKTLQLIKGYETIRKLQKKEKDCLNILCKGSALRYLATRSYDYINTPKSAIIKKKDPREYIQKLAFHKKINSFSSYIK
;
A
#
# COMPACT_ATOMS: atom_id res chain seq x y z
N VAL A 1 -17.30 1.93 -35.95
CA VAL A 1 -15.93 1.40 -36.09
C VAL A 1 -14.90 2.41 -35.58
N ALA A 2 -15.07 3.72 -35.86
CA ALA A 2 -14.15 4.78 -35.40
C ALA A 2 -14.12 4.96 -33.86
N SER A 3 -15.22 4.69 -33.15
CA SER A 3 -15.32 4.82 -31.69
C SER A 3 -14.55 3.74 -30.92
N LEU A 4 -14.40 2.53 -31.46
CA LEU A 4 -13.65 1.43 -30.85
C LEU A 4 -12.13 1.63 -30.97
N VAL A 5 -11.66 2.14 -32.09
CA VAL A 5 -10.23 2.41 -32.32
C VAL A 5 -9.73 3.52 -31.39
N GLY A 6 -10.52 4.55 -31.13
CA GLY A 6 -10.19 5.62 -30.20
C GLY A 6 -10.09 5.15 -28.75
N SER A 7 -10.96 4.21 -28.32
CA SER A 7 -10.94 3.69 -26.95
C SER A 7 -9.74 2.77 -26.68
N GLU A 8 -9.36 1.93 -27.64
CA GLU A 8 -8.19 1.05 -27.51
C GLU A 8 -6.87 1.83 -27.53
N MET A 9 -6.77 2.88 -28.34
CA MET A 9 -5.61 3.76 -28.39
C MET A 9 -5.44 4.56 -27.08
N CYS A 10 -6.52 5.09 -26.51
CA CYS A 10 -6.51 5.75 -25.20
C CYS A 10 -6.13 4.78 -24.05
N ILE A 11 -6.60 3.53 -24.08
CA ILE A 11 -6.25 2.51 -23.08
C ILE A 11 -4.76 2.14 -23.18
N ARG A 12 -4.25 2.00 -24.39
CA ARG A 12 -2.84 1.65 -24.63
C ARG A 12 -1.88 2.76 -24.26
N ASP A 13 -2.23 4.01 -24.49
CA ASP A 13 -1.41 5.17 -24.11
C ASP A 13 -1.48 5.42 -22.60
N SER A 14 -2.64 5.24 -21.96
CA SER A 14 -2.75 5.32 -20.51
C SER A 14 -1.98 4.20 -19.80
N SER A 15 -1.87 3.01 -20.38
CA SER A 15 -1.08 1.91 -19.83
C SER A 15 0.43 2.15 -19.95
N LYS A 16 0.91 2.72 -21.07
CA LYS A 16 2.31 3.11 -21.24
C LYS A 16 2.71 4.20 -20.26
N ASN A 17 1.85 5.21 -20.07
CA ASN A 17 2.06 6.27 -19.11
C ASN A 17 2.12 5.73 -17.68
N LEU A 18 1.25 4.79 -17.32
CA LEU A 18 1.27 4.15 -16.00
C LEU A 18 2.57 3.37 -15.78
N VAL A 19 3.03 2.59 -16.76
CA VAL A 19 4.30 1.84 -16.64
C VAL A 19 5.48 2.80 -16.48
N SER A 20 5.52 3.89 -17.24
CA SER A 20 6.56 4.91 -17.12
C SER A 20 6.53 5.56 -15.74
N GLU A 21 5.34 5.92 -15.24
CA GLU A 21 5.18 6.49 -13.91
C GLU A 21 5.60 5.52 -12.80
N MET A 22 5.27 4.24 -12.92
CA MET A 22 5.71 3.20 -11.98
C MET A 22 7.23 3.05 -11.97
N LYS A 23 7.88 3.08 -13.14
CA LYS A 23 9.35 3.02 -13.25
C LYS A 23 10.01 4.22 -12.59
N ASN A 24 9.53 5.43 -12.87
CA ASN A 24 10.05 6.65 -12.25
C ASN A 24 9.88 6.64 -10.72
N THR A 25 8.71 6.21 -10.26
CA THR A 25 8.44 6.05 -8.82
C THR A 25 9.33 4.99 -8.19
N PHE A 26 9.59 3.88 -8.88
CA PHE A 26 10.52 2.85 -8.42
C PHE A 26 11.95 3.40 -8.26
N MET A 27 12.42 4.19 -9.22
CA MET A 27 13.75 4.80 -9.14
C MET A 27 13.84 5.80 -7.97
N GLU A 28 12.81 6.63 -7.75
CA GLU A 28 12.72 7.51 -6.57
C GLU A 28 12.79 6.72 -5.26
N ILE A 29 11.98 5.66 -5.16
CA ILE A 29 11.96 4.80 -3.98
C ILE A 29 13.32 4.12 -3.78
N LYS A 30 13.92 3.57 -4.82
CA LYS A 30 15.24 2.91 -4.76
C LYS A 30 16.33 3.85 -4.26
N GLN A 31 16.32 5.11 -4.69
CA GLN A 31 17.29 6.12 -4.24
C GLN A 31 17.07 6.54 -2.79
N GLY A 32 15.81 6.70 -2.38
CA GLY A 32 15.43 7.13 -1.04
C GLY A 32 15.25 5.98 -0.02
N TRP A 33 15.39 4.72 -0.43
CA TRP A 33 15.16 3.59 0.47
C TRP A 33 16.16 3.57 1.62
N PRO A 34 15.71 3.46 2.87
CA PRO A 34 16.61 3.49 4.02
C PRO A 34 17.55 2.27 3.99
N LYS A 35 18.83 2.53 4.26
CA LYS A 35 19.84 1.46 4.36
C LYS A 35 19.72 0.67 5.66
N THR A 36 19.36 1.37 6.74
CA THR A 36 19.32 0.81 8.09
C THR A 36 18.14 1.38 8.86
N LEU A 37 17.24 0.52 9.30
CA LEU A 37 16.17 0.77 10.27
C LEU A 37 16.06 -0.47 11.18
N PRO A 38 15.39 -0.38 12.33
CA PRO A 38 15.08 -1.56 13.14
C PRO A 38 14.38 -2.63 12.33
N LYS A 39 14.84 -3.89 12.49
CA LYS A 39 14.30 -5.06 11.79
C LYS A 39 13.75 -6.04 12.79
N ASN A 40 12.71 -6.74 12.37
CA ASN A 40 12.14 -7.87 13.08
C ASN A 40 11.38 -8.76 12.07
N ILE A 41 10.78 -9.84 12.57
CA ILE A 41 9.81 -10.60 11.78
C ILE A 41 8.56 -9.73 11.61
N ILE A 42 8.23 -9.42 10.36
CA ILE A 42 7.02 -8.71 9.98
C ILE A 42 6.07 -9.66 9.26
N HIS A 43 4.78 -9.35 9.27
CA HIS A 43 3.76 -10.11 8.53
C HIS A 43 3.86 -9.88 7.02
N GLY A 44 4.10 -8.63 6.61
CA GLY A 44 4.32 -8.21 5.22
C GLY A 44 3.07 -8.17 4.34
N ASP A 45 1.91 -8.62 4.83
CA ASP A 45 0.63 -8.62 4.10
C ASP A 45 -0.58 -8.44 5.04
N LEU A 46 -0.46 -7.55 6.04
CA LEU A 46 -1.48 -7.37 7.07
C LEU A 46 -2.66 -6.52 6.56
N PHE A 47 -3.60 -7.19 5.90
CA PHE A 47 -4.89 -6.66 5.49
C PHE A 47 -5.99 -7.06 6.47
N ILE A 48 -7.15 -6.40 6.37
CA ILE A 48 -8.30 -6.70 7.22
C ILE A 48 -8.74 -8.17 7.12
N ASP A 49 -8.57 -8.79 5.97
CA ASP A 49 -8.89 -10.20 5.71
C ASP A 49 -8.00 -11.16 6.55
N ASN A 50 -6.82 -10.70 6.97
CA ASN A 50 -5.85 -11.45 7.77
C ASN A 50 -5.91 -11.13 9.26
N ILE A 51 -6.87 -10.33 9.70
CA ILE A 51 -7.06 -9.91 11.10
C ILE A 51 -8.37 -10.49 11.63
N PHE A 52 -8.28 -11.37 12.62
CA PHE A 52 -9.47 -12.04 13.16
C PHE A 52 -9.99 -11.39 14.42
N PHE A 53 -11.29 -11.11 14.40
CA PHE A 53 -12.05 -10.66 15.56
C PHE A 53 -13.22 -11.60 15.82
N HIS A 54 -13.52 -11.84 17.09
CA HIS A 54 -14.75 -12.51 17.53
C HIS A 54 -15.42 -11.69 18.62
N ARG A 55 -16.69 -11.36 18.42
CA ARG A 55 -17.49 -10.53 19.35
C ARG A 55 -16.75 -9.24 19.79
N GLY A 56 -16.11 -8.57 18.82
CA GLY A 56 -15.36 -7.33 19.05
C GLY A 56 -13.98 -7.49 19.72
N LYS A 57 -13.56 -8.73 20.04
CA LYS A 57 -12.24 -9.01 20.61
C LYS A 57 -11.30 -9.48 19.52
N PHE A 58 -10.10 -8.94 19.51
CA PHE A 58 -9.02 -9.44 18.63
C PHE A 58 -8.64 -10.87 19.04
N LEU A 59 -8.54 -11.77 18.08
CA LEU A 59 -8.16 -13.16 18.26
C LEU A 59 -6.75 -13.48 17.73
N GLY A 60 -6.35 -12.87 16.62
CA GLY A 60 -5.05 -13.15 16.03
C GLY A 60 -4.95 -12.75 14.57
N PHE A 61 -3.78 -13.04 14.02
CA PHE A 61 -3.45 -12.87 12.60
C PHE A 61 -3.32 -14.24 11.94
N ILE A 62 -3.57 -14.28 10.64
CA ILE A 62 -3.39 -15.48 9.79
C ILE A 62 -2.66 -15.07 8.51
N ASP A 63 -2.31 -16.08 7.71
CA ASP A 63 -1.68 -15.92 6.39
C ASP A 63 -0.30 -15.23 6.42
N PHE A 64 0.61 -15.87 7.14
CA PHE A 64 2.00 -15.42 7.28
C PHE A 64 2.89 -15.77 6.08
N TYR A 65 2.32 -16.04 4.91
CA TYR A 65 3.06 -16.46 3.72
C TYR A 65 4.12 -15.44 3.26
N PHE A 66 3.86 -14.15 3.47
CA PHE A 66 4.78 -13.06 3.13
C PHE A 66 5.66 -12.59 4.28
N SER A 67 5.64 -13.31 5.41
CA SER A 67 6.45 -12.93 6.57
C SER A 67 7.94 -12.99 6.26
N SER A 68 8.66 -11.99 6.72
CA SER A 68 10.09 -11.86 6.47
C SER A 68 10.78 -11.07 7.58
N ASN A 69 12.11 -11.18 7.67
CA ASN A 69 12.91 -10.29 8.50
C ASN A 69 13.16 -8.98 7.76
N ASP A 70 12.36 -7.96 8.03
CA ASP A 70 12.43 -6.66 7.36
C ASP A 70 12.19 -5.51 8.34
N PHE A 71 12.18 -4.27 7.85
CA PHE A 71 11.98 -3.08 8.68
C PHE A 71 10.60 -3.11 9.35
N GLU A 72 10.58 -2.94 10.67
CA GLU A 72 9.33 -2.85 11.44
C GLU A 72 8.45 -1.68 10.97
N ALA A 73 9.08 -0.55 10.59
CA ALA A 73 8.37 0.57 10.02
C ALA A 73 7.77 0.28 8.63
N TYR A 74 8.26 -0.74 7.90
CA TYR A 74 7.66 -1.18 6.64
C TYR A 74 6.33 -1.92 6.86
N GLU A 75 6.23 -2.71 7.93
CA GLU A 75 4.94 -3.28 8.35
C GLU A 75 3.91 -2.19 8.64
N LEU A 76 4.33 -1.15 9.39
CA LEU A 76 3.46 -0.02 9.68
C LEU A 76 3.02 0.70 8.40
N ALA A 77 3.91 0.87 7.42
CA ALA A 77 3.59 1.43 6.12
C ALA A 77 2.60 0.56 5.32
N THR A 78 2.74 -0.76 5.42
CA THR A 78 1.79 -1.73 4.83
C THR A 78 0.42 -1.62 5.49
N CYS A 79 0.35 -1.57 6.82
CA CYS A 79 -0.89 -1.37 7.57
C CYS A 79 -1.56 -0.02 7.23
N ILE A 80 -0.81 1.08 7.07
CA ILE A 80 -1.36 2.37 6.64
C ILE A 80 -2.04 2.22 5.29
N ASN A 81 -1.37 1.58 4.32
CA ASN A 81 -1.94 1.35 3.00
C ASN A 81 -3.17 0.44 3.03
N ALA A 82 -3.16 -0.59 3.86
CA ALA A 82 -4.23 -1.59 3.92
C ALA A 82 -5.47 -1.08 4.68
N LEU A 83 -5.27 -0.38 5.81
CA LEU A 83 -6.31 -0.14 6.82
C LEU A 83 -6.73 1.33 6.93
N CYS A 84 -5.87 2.29 6.53
CA CYS A 84 -6.09 3.72 6.77
C CYS A 84 -6.65 4.47 5.56
N PHE A 85 -7.32 3.77 4.65
CA PHE A 85 -8.06 4.37 3.54
C PHE A 85 -9.51 3.89 3.56
N ASN A 86 -10.43 4.84 3.42
CA ASN A 86 -11.85 4.56 3.29
C ASN A 86 -12.21 4.43 1.82
N LYS A 87 -12.90 3.34 1.47
CA LYS A 87 -13.43 3.11 0.13
C LYS A 87 -14.83 3.68 0.02
N LYS A 88 -15.07 4.55 -0.95
CA LYS A 88 -16.39 5.03 -1.33
C LYS A 88 -16.59 4.83 -2.85
N LYS A 89 -17.37 3.84 -3.22
CA LYS A 89 -17.54 3.40 -4.63
C LYS A 89 -16.19 3.03 -5.26
N LYS A 90 -15.65 3.86 -6.16
CA LYS A 90 -14.36 3.67 -6.87
C LYS A 90 -13.25 4.60 -6.38
N THR A 91 -13.50 5.40 -5.35
CA THR A 91 -12.54 6.33 -4.77
C THR A 91 -12.04 5.85 -3.42
N PHE A 92 -10.80 6.21 -3.11
CA PHE A 92 -10.15 5.89 -1.83
C PHE A 92 -9.69 7.20 -1.21
N SER A 93 -10.20 7.51 -0.04
CA SER A 93 -9.83 8.69 0.74
C SER A 93 -9.03 8.28 1.95
N TYR A 94 -7.93 8.97 2.18
CA TYR A 94 -7.08 8.74 3.35
C TYR A 94 -7.80 9.14 4.64
N ASP A 95 -7.62 8.34 5.69
CA ASP A 95 -8.20 8.54 7.02
C ASP A 95 -7.09 8.80 8.04
N LYS A 96 -6.89 10.07 8.37
CA LYS A 96 -5.91 10.51 9.38
C LYS A 96 -6.21 9.94 10.76
N GLY A 97 -7.50 9.84 11.12
CA GLY A 97 -7.93 9.31 12.41
C GLY A 97 -7.49 7.87 12.60
N LYS A 98 -7.73 7.01 11.59
CA LYS A 98 -7.26 5.62 11.61
C LYS A 98 -5.74 5.54 11.72
N THR A 99 -5.01 6.35 10.96
CA THR A 99 -3.54 6.35 11.02
C THR A 99 -3.04 6.78 12.39
N LEU A 100 -3.64 7.82 12.97
CA LEU A 100 -3.29 8.26 14.32
C LEU A 100 -3.51 7.16 15.37
N GLN A 101 -4.64 6.45 15.29
CA GLN A 101 -4.94 5.34 16.21
C GLN A 101 -3.99 4.16 16.00
N LEU A 102 -3.69 3.81 14.75
CA LEU A 102 -2.72 2.77 14.41
C LEU A 102 -1.33 3.09 15.01
N ILE A 103 -0.84 4.31 14.79
CA ILE A 103 0.47 4.74 15.31
C ILE A 103 0.46 4.80 16.83
N LYS A 104 -0.61 5.33 17.45
CA LYS A 104 -0.73 5.33 18.92
C LYS A 104 -0.73 3.92 19.49
N GLY A 105 -1.50 3.01 18.91
CA GLY A 105 -1.51 1.59 19.32
C GLY A 105 -0.13 0.95 19.18
N TYR A 106 0.55 1.14 18.06
CA TYR A 106 1.89 0.66 17.84
C TYR A 106 2.88 1.22 18.90
N GLU A 107 2.82 2.51 19.15
CA GLU A 107 3.71 3.19 20.11
C GLU A 107 3.44 2.85 21.59
N THR A 108 2.36 2.10 21.92
CA THR A 108 2.19 1.53 23.26
C THR A 108 3.20 0.42 23.56
N ILE A 109 3.64 -0.29 22.52
CA ILE A 109 4.60 -1.40 22.63
C ILE A 109 6.01 -0.93 22.33
N ARG A 110 6.20 -0.19 21.22
CA ARG A 110 7.50 0.30 20.78
C ARG A 110 7.39 1.71 20.17
N LYS A 111 8.18 2.64 20.69
CA LYS A 111 8.25 3.99 20.14
C LYS A 111 8.96 4.02 18.80
N LEU A 112 8.39 4.70 17.83
CA LEU A 112 9.04 4.98 16.55
C LEU A 112 10.22 5.93 16.74
N GLN A 113 11.37 5.52 16.26
CA GLN A 113 12.56 6.35 16.23
C GLN A 113 12.38 7.51 15.21
N LYS A 114 13.14 8.59 15.40
CA LYS A 114 13.11 9.73 14.47
C LYS A 114 13.36 9.29 13.03
N LYS A 115 14.34 8.43 12.79
CA LYS A 115 14.70 7.92 11.47
C LYS A 115 13.56 7.12 10.81
N GLU A 116 12.80 6.36 11.59
CA GLU A 116 11.63 5.63 11.08
C GLU A 116 10.51 6.60 10.67
N LYS A 117 10.27 7.63 11.47
CA LYS A 117 9.30 8.70 11.15
C LYS A 117 9.71 9.45 9.88
N ASP A 118 10.98 9.79 9.75
CA ASP A 118 11.52 10.49 8.57
C ASP A 118 11.41 9.62 7.30
N CYS A 119 11.54 8.28 7.43
CA CYS A 119 11.45 7.35 6.31
C CYS A 119 10.03 6.84 6.02
N LEU A 120 9.02 7.12 6.87
CA LEU A 120 7.70 6.49 6.74
C LEU A 120 7.05 6.75 5.37
N ASN A 121 7.24 7.93 4.80
CA ASN A 121 6.68 8.27 3.48
C ASN A 121 7.24 7.38 2.38
N ILE A 122 8.56 7.21 2.30
CA ILE A 122 9.19 6.37 1.27
C ILE A 122 8.79 4.90 1.44
N LEU A 123 8.63 4.42 2.67
CA LEU A 123 8.15 3.07 2.97
C LEU A 123 6.69 2.89 2.52
N CYS A 124 5.82 3.88 2.76
CA CYS A 124 4.44 3.86 2.28
C CYS A 124 4.37 3.86 0.74
N LYS A 125 5.20 4.65 0.06
CA LYS A 125 5.32 4.62 -1.40
C LYS A 125 5.78 3.25 -1.89
N GLY A 126 6.78 2.66 -1.24
CA GLY A 126 7.30 1.32 -1.57
C GLY A 126 6.24 0.23 -1.45
N SER A 127 5.53 0.20 -0.32
CA SER A 127 4.42 -0.72 -0.10
C SER A 127 3.30 -0.50 -1.14
N ALA A 128 2.90 0.76 -1.41
CA ALA A 128 1.87 1.04 -2.40
C ALA A 128 2.28 0.61 -3.82
N LEU A 129 3.54 0.84 -4.21
CA LEU A 129 4.05 0.42 -5.51
C LEU A 129 4.13 -1.10 -5.65
N ARG A 130 4.56 -1.82 -4.58
CA ARG A 130 4.54 -3.29 -4.54
C ARG A 130 3.14 -3.82 -4.84
N TYR A 131 2.12 -3.34 -4.13
CA TYR A 131 0.74 -3.81 -4.35
C TYR A 131 0.16 -3.34 -5.67
N LEU A 132 0.55 -2.18 -6.18
CA LEU A 132 0.17 -1.76 -7.53
C LEU A 132 0.70 -2.74 -8.57
N ALA A 133 1.97 -3.12 -8.46
CA ALA A 133 2.62 -4.04 -9.40
C ALA A 133 1.99 -5.44 -9.35
N THR A 134 1.87 -6.03 -8.16
CA THR A 134 1.31 -7.39 -8.00
C THR A 134 -0.15 -7.46 -8.45
N ARG A 135 -0.98 -6.51 -8.04
CA ARG A 135 -2.39 -6.47 -8.47
C ARG A 135 -2.54 -6.21 -9.97
N SER A 136 -1.66 -5.40 -10.58
CA SER A 136 -1.67 -5.20 -12.04
C SER A 136 -1.32 -6.49 -12.76
N TYR A 137 -0.31 -7.22 -12.27
CA TYR A 137 0.05 -8.52 -12.80
C TYR A 137 -1.10 -9.52 -12.71
N ASP A 138 -1.70 -9.66 -11.54
CA ASP A 138 -2.85 -10.56 -11.30
C ASP A 138 -4.06 -10.18 -12.14
N TYR A 139 -4.32 -8.87 -12.27
CA TYR A 139 -5.46 -8.37 -13.05
C TYR A 139 -5.37 -8.77 -14.52
N ILE A 140 -4.15 -8.76 -15.07
CA ILE A 140 -3.86 -9.11 -16.47
C ILE A 140 -3.85 -10.65 -16.65
N ASN A 141 -3.19 -11.37 -15.74
CA ASN A 141 -2.87 -12.79 -15.94
C ASN A 141 -3.91 -13.78 -15.37
N THR A 142 -4.79 -13.32 -14.48
CA THR A 142 -5.84 -14.22 -13.94
C THR A 142 -6.86 -14.57 -15.02
N PRO A 143 -7.09 -15.85 -15.33
CA PRO A 143 -8.06 -16.27 -16.32
C PRO A 143 -9.48 -15.78 -16.00
N LYS A 144 -10.30 -15.56 -17.03
CA LYS A 144 -11.72 -15.19 -16.83
C LYS A 144 -12.54 -16.28 -16.12
N SER A 145 -12.12 -17.53 -16.25
CA SER A 145 -12.73 -18.71 -15.59
C SER A 145 -12.33 -18.88 -14.12
N ALA A 146 -11.39 -18.09 -13.60
CA ALA A 146 -10.97 -18.19 -12.20
C ALA A 146 -12.09 -17.72 -11.26
N ILE A 147 -12.34 -18.48 -10.22
CA ILE A 147 -13.36 -18.19 -9.18
C ILE A 147 -12.94 -16.97 -8.34
N ILE A 148 -11.66 -16.57 -8.39
CA ILE A 148 -11.07 -15.49 -7.58
C ILE A 148 -11.53 -14.14 -8.11
N LYS A 149 -12.05 -13.30 -7.23
CA LYS A 149 -12.38 -11.90 -7.54
C LYS A 149 -11.11 -11.09 -7.70
N LYS A 150 -10.83 -10.61 -8.92
CA LYS A 150 -9.68 -9.75 -9.20
C LYS A 150 -9.75 -8.45 -8.37
N LYS A 151 -8.69 -8.13 -7.65
CA LYS A 151 -8.54 -6.85 -6.94
C LYS A 151 -8.13 -5.76 -7.94
N ASP A 152 -8.84 -4.64 -7.95
CA ASP A 152 -8.60 -3.54 -8.89
C ASP A 152 -7.30 -2.80 -8.56
N PRO A 153 -6.31 -2.74 -9.47
CA PRO A 153 -5.04 -2.04 -9.22
C PRO A 153 -5.19 -0.53 -9.07
N ARG A 154 -6.29 0.08 -9.57
CA ARG A 154 -6.56 1.53 -9.46
C ARG A 154 -6.65 2.02 -8.03
N GLU A 155 -6.96 1.16 -7.07
CA GLU A 155 -6.87 1.45 -5.64
C GLU A 155 -5.47 1.97 -5.28
N TYR A 156 -4.44 1.25 -5.72
CA TYR A 156 -3.07 1.59 -5.36
C TYR A 156 -2.47 2.74 -6.18
N ILE A 157 -3.01 3.03 -7.37
CA ILE A 157 -2.71 4.28 -8.08
C ILE A 157 -3.13 5.48 -7.23
N GLN A 158 -4.35 5.47 -6.66
CA GLN A 158 -4.85 6.56 -5.82
C GLN A 158 -4.07 6.68 -4.50
N LYS A 159 -3.74 5.57 -3.86
CA LYS A 159 -2.93 5.55 -2.62
C LYS A 159 -1.52 6.08 -2.87
N LEU A 160 -0.87 5.65 -3.95
CA LEU A 160 0.44 6.15 -4.35
C LEU A 160 0.43 7.64 -4.65
N ALA A 161 -0.60 8.12 -5.39
CA ALA A 161 -0.78 9.54 -5.67
C ALA A 161 -0.99 10.37 -4.38
N PHE A 162 -1.66 9.82 -3.37
CA PHE A 162 -1.75 10.44 -2.06
C PHE A 162 -0.36 10.55 -1.40
N HIS A 163 0.40 9.45 -1.32
CA HIS A 163 1.72 9.45 -0.68
C HIS A 163 2.73 10.38 -1.37
N LYS A 164 2.60 10.60 -2.68
CA LYS A 164 3.42 11.59 -3.40
C LYS A 164 3.19 13.03 -2.94
N LYS A 165 2.02 13.34 -2.35
CA LYS A 165 1.69 14.67 -1.80
C LYS A 165 2.10 14.85 -0.35
N ILE A 166 2.51 13.80 0.33
CA ILE A 166 2.92 13.83 1.75
C ILE A 166 4.40 14.14 1.84
N ASN A 167 4.76 15.16 2.61
CA ASN A 167 6.14 15.63 2.75
C ASN A 167 6.74 15.36 4.13
N SER A 168 5.94 14.95 5.11
CA SER A 168 6.43 14.73 6.48
C SER A 168 5.58 13.70 7.23
N PHE A 169 6.14 13.12 8.28
CA PHE A 169 5.41 12.26 9.21
C PHE A 169 4.18 12.95 9.81
N SER A 170 4.31 14.23 10.18
CA SER A 170 3.20 14.98 10.76
C SER A 170 2.00 15.12 9.83
N SER A 171 2.23 15.13 8.52
CA SER A 171 1.15 15.20 7.52
C SER A 171 0.29 13.93 7.46
N TYR A 172 0.76 12.82 8.05
CA TYR A 172 -0.05 11.60 8.20
C TYR A 172 -1.03 11.66 9.37
N ILE A 173 -0.75 12.48 10.39
CA ILE A 173 -1.48 12.46 11.67
C ILE A 173 -2.11 13.80 12.08
N LYS A 174 -1.77 14.89 11.37
CA LYS A 174 -2.29 16.26 11.62
C LYS A 174 -3.23 16.75 10.50
#